data_8a585842ee0bb09f1ba0ce89b43ef5ce
#
_entry.id   8a585842ee0bb09f1ba0ce89b43ef5ce
#
_cell.length_a   1.000
_cell.length_b   1.000
_cell.length_c   1.000
_cell.angle_alpha   90.00
_cell.angle_beta   90.00
_cell.angle_gamma   90.00
#
_symmetry.space_group_name_H-M   'P 1'
#
loop_
_entity.id
_entity.type
_entity.pdbx_description
1 polymer ?
#
loop_
_entity_poly.entity_id
_entity_poly.type
_entity_poly.pdbx_seq_one_letter_code
_entity_poly.pdbx_strand_id
1 'polypeptide(L)'
;MNEFLWVEKYRPETVDECILPDNTKEMFKGFLEQGEIPNLLLAGPAGIGKTTIAKALCKELDADYYVINGSDEGRFLDTVRNQAKSFASTVSLASTAKHKVIIIDEADNTTPDVQMLLRANIEEFQNVCRFIFTCNYKNRIIEPIHSRCSVVDFHVKGREKQQLATTFFKRVHKILATEGIDFEMKVVAEVVQKHFPDFRRTLNELQKYASKGKIDVGILGATGDVAIDDLVKYLKGREFTQVKKWVVANLDNEPQLIMRKIYDSLYTHLTPKTIPEAVLIIAEYQYKSNFVMDQEINLLAFLTEMMIRCEFQ
;
A
#
# COMPACT_ATOMS: atom_id res chain seq x y z
N MET A 1 6.70 -9.82 24.19
CA MET A 1 7.60 -8.72 23.77
C MET A 1 6.75 -7.47 23.62
N ASN A 2 7.11 -6.35 24.27
CA ASN A 2 6.42 -5.08 23.99
C ASN A 2 6.86 -4.62 22.59
N GLU A 3 6.01 -4.80 21.62
CA GLU A 3 6.26 -4.30 20.26
C GLU A 3 6.21 -2.77 20.28
N PHE A 4 7.31 -2.14 19.94
CA PHE A 4 7.44 -0.68 19.94
C PHE A 4 6.62 -0.02 18.83
N LEU A 5 6.55 -0.67 17.67
CA LEU A 5 5.87 -0.12 16.49
C LEU A 5 4.36 -0.33 16.59
N TRP A 6 3.58 0.75 16.52
CA TRP A 6 2.12 0.69 16.58
C TRP A 6 1.51 -0.17 15.47
N VAL A 7 2.14 -0.20 14.31
CA VAL A 7 1.70 -1.05 13.18
C VAL A 7 1.70 -2.53 13.54
N GLU A 8 2.65 -2.98 14.37
CA GLU A 8 2.73 -4.37 14.84
C GLU A 8 1.91 -4.56 16.12
N LYS A 9 2.05 -3.67 17.10
CA LYS A 9 1.36 -3.73 18.40
C LYS A 9 -0.18 -3.77 18.28
N TYR A 10 -0.73 -3.03 17.31
CA TYR A 10 -2.17 -2.93 17.06
C TYR A 10 -2.60 -3.64 15.78
N ARG A 11 -1.80 -4.57 15.29
CA ARG A 11 -2.15 -5.40 14.15
C ARG A 11 -3.38 -6.25 14.48
N PRO A 12 -4.45 -6.22 13.65
CA PRO A 12 -5.59 -7.11 13.82
C PRO A 12 -5.18 -8.56 13.89
N GLU A 13 -5.76 -9.29 14.81
CA GLU A 13 -5.54 -10.74 14.99
C GLU A 13 -6.70 -11.58 14.49
N THR A 14 -7.88 -10.97 14.36
CA THR A 14 -9.11 -11.62 13.89
C THR A 14 -9.66 -10.92 12.63
N VAL A 15 -10.50 -11.63 11.87
CA VAL A 15 -11.22 -11.09 10.71
C VAL A 15 -12.13 -9.94 11.14
N ASP A 16 -12.75 -10.07 12.31
CA ASP A 16 -13.63 -9.03 12.86
C ASP A 16 -12.91 -7.72 13.17
N GLU A 17 -11.68 -7.80 13.60
CA GLU A 17 -10.86 -6.62 13.84
C GLU A 17 -10.34 -5.99 12.56
N CYS A 18 -10.28 -6.71 11.44
CA CYS A 18 -9.84 -6.16 10.17
C CYS A 18 -10.86 -5.16 9.62
N ILE A 19 -10.33 -4.06 9.07
CA ILE A 19 -11.15 -3.03 8.44
C ILE A 19 -11.30 -3.38 6.97
N LEU A 20 -12.44 -3.95 6.62
CA LEU A 20 -12.78 -4.48 5.30
C LEU A 20 -14.21 -4.08 4.92
N PRO A 21 -14.55 -4.03 3.62
CA PRO A 21 -15.93 -3.98 3.18
C PRO A 21 -16.76 -5.15 3.73
N ASP A 22 -18.02 -4.90 4.06
CA ASP A 22 -18.89 -5.88 4.73
C ASP A 22 -18.98 -7.20 3.95
N ASN A 23 -19.19 -7.13 2.63
CA ASN A 23 -19.23 -8.29 1.75
C ASN A 23 -17.93 -9.12 1.77
N THR A 24 -16.79 -8.46 1.81
CA THR A 24 -15.48 -9.12 1.89
C THR A 24 -15.29 -9.78 3.26
N LYS A 25 -15.75 -9.10 4.30
CA LYS A 25 -15.69 -9.61 5.67
C LYS A 25 -16.59 -10.85 5.86
N GLU A 26 -17.81 -10.80 5.33
CA GLU A 26 -18.74 -11.94 5.32
C GLU A 26 -18.17 -13.14 4.57
N MET A 27 -17.54 -12.91 3.41
CA MET A 27 -16.88 -13.99 2.67
C MET A 27 -15.79 -14.68 3.49
N PHE A 28 -14.93 -13.91 4.17
CA PHE A 28 -13.88 -14.49 5.02
C PHE A 28 -14.46 -15.24 6.24
N LYS A 29 -15.55 -14.72 6.84
CA LYS A 29 -16.26 -15.44 7.90
C LYS A 29 -16.84 -16.77 7.42
N GLY A 30 -17.39 -16.79 6.20
CA GLY A 30 -17.85 -18.03 5.59
C GLY A 30 -16.75 -19.09 5.43
N PHE A 31 -15.50 -18.69 5.15
CA PHE A 31 -14.37 -19.62 5.14
C PHE A 31 -14.05 -20.15 6.55
N LEU A 32 -14.10 -19.30 7.56
CA LEU A 32 -13.88 -19.68 8.96
C LEU A 32 -14.95 -20.69 9.44
N GLU A 33 -16.22 -20.45 9.10
CA GLU A 33 -17.33 -21.36 9.44
C GLU A 33 -17.20 -22.73 8.78
N GLN A 34 -16.66 -22.79 7.55
CA GLN A 34 -16.36 -24.03 6.84
C GLN A 34 -15.13 -24.77 7.39
N GLY A 35 -14.29 -24.07 8.16
CA GLY A 35 -13.02 -24.56 8.65
C GLY A 35 -11.99 -24.83 7.56
N GLU A 36 -12.16 -24.19 6.38
CA GLU A 36 -11.27 -24.30 5.23
C GLU A 36 -11.21 -22.98 4.47
N ILE A 37 -10.04 -22.67 3.90
CA ILE A 37 -9.87 -21.57 2.94
C ILE A 37 -9.50 -22.13 1.56
N PRO A 38 -9.98 -21.51 0.47
CA PRO A 38 -9.45 -21.78 -0.86
C PRO A 38 -8.06 -21.17 -1.01
N ASN A 39 -7.38 -21.45 -2.13
CA ASN A 39 -6.24 -20.61 -2.50
C ASN A 39 -6.75 -19.20 -2.78
N LEU A 40 -6.06 -18.19 -2.25
CA LEU A 40 -6.47 -16.79 -2.31
C LEU A 40 -5.42 -15.93 -3.04
N LEU A 41 -5.90 -14.98 -3.82
CA LEU A 41 -5.09 -13.88 -4.35
C LEU A 41 -5.66 -12.55 -3.87
N LEU A 42 -5.00 -11.94 -2.89
CA LEU A 42 -5.39 -10.68 -2.25
C LEU A 42 -4.71 -9.53 -2.99
N ALA A 43 -5.46 -8.79 -3.80
CA ALA A 43 -4.94 -7.71 -4.63
C ALA A 43 -5.40 -6.33 -4.15
N GLY A 44 -4.50 -5.34 -4.15
CA GLY A 44 -4.86 -3.96 -3.79
C GLY A 44 -3.67 -3.13 -3.32
N PRO A 45 -3.86 -1.83 -3.03
CA PRO A 45 -2.78 -0.91 -2.71
C PRO A 45 -2.00 -1.32 -1.46
N ALA A 46 -0.78 -0.79 -1.33
CA ALA A 46 0.07 -1.02 -0.17
C ALA A 46 -0.59 -0.51 1.12
N GLY A 47 -0.28 -1.12 2.26
CA GLY A 47 -0.72 -0.67 3.58
C GLY A 47 -2.20 -0.90 3.92
N ILE A 48 -3.01 -1.51 3.02
CA ILE A 48 -4.46 -1.74 3.21
C ILE A 48 -4.80 -2.96 4.07
N GLY A 49 -3.82 -3.75 4.49
CA GLY A 49 -4.03 -4.89 5.40
C GLY A 49 -4.12 -6.27 4.75
N LYS A 50 -3.67 -6.47 3.50
CA LYS A 50 -3.67 -7.77 2.81
C LYS A 50 -2.97 -8.88 3.60
N THR A 51 -1.73 -8.64 3.99
CA THR A 51 -0.94 -9.60 4.78
C THR A 51 -1.50 -9.78 6.19
N THR A 52 -2.15 -8.75 6.73
CA THR A 52 -2.80 -8.79 8.04
C THR A 52 -3.99 -9.75 8.03
N ILE A 53 -4.88 -9.64 7.04
CA ILE A 53 -6.04 -10.55 6.93
C ILE A 53 -5.61 -11.98 6.63
N ALA A 54 -4.55 -12.17 5.80
CA ALA A 54 -4.01 -13.50 5.55
C ALA A 54 -3.56 -14.19 6.85
N LYS A 55 -2.84 -13.45 7.71
CA LYS A 55 -2.40 -13.96 9.02
C LYS A 55 -3.56 -14.15 10.00
N ALA A 56 -4.53 -13.23 10.02
CA ALA A 56 -5.72 -13.33 10.87
C ALA A 56 -6.54 -14.59 10.54
N LEU A 57 -6.78 -14.88 9.25
CA LEU A 57 -7.43 -16.11 8.81
C LEU A 57 -6.71 -17.36 9.30
N CYS A 58 -5.39 -17.41 9.19
CA CYS A 58 -4.61 -18.54 9.66
C CYS A 58 -4.72 -18.72 11.19
N LYS A 59 -4.65 -17.61 11.95
CA LYS A 59 -4.78 -17.62 13.41
C LYS A 59 -6.17 -18.13 13.85
N GLU A 60 -7.25 -17.61 13.26
CA GLU A 60 -8.61 -18.02 13.64
C GLU A 60 -8.95 -19.47 13.24
N LEU A 61 -8.33 -19.98 12.17
CA LEU A 61 -8.44 -21.39 11.75
C LEU A 61 -7.53 -22.33 12.55
N ASP A 62 -6.69 -21.79 13.43
CA ASP A 62 -5.61 -22.54 14.09
C ASP A 62 -4.72 -23.29 13.08
N ALA A 63 -4.50 -22.69 11.91
CA ALA A 63 -3.73 -23.26 10.82
C ALA A 63 -2.24 -22.86 10.94
N ASP A 64 -1.36 -23.86 10.84
CA ASP A 64 0.06 -23.59 10.68
C ASP A 64 0.30 -22.83 9.38
N TYR A 65 1.03 -21.74 9.44
CA TYR A 65 1.36 -20.96 8.25
C TYR A 65 2.83 -20.59 8.15
N TYR A 66 3.31 -20.51 6.92
CA TYR A 66 4.65 -20.07 6.57
C TYR A 66 4.59 -18.89 5.62
N VAL A 67 5.35 -17.81 5.92
CA VAL A 67 5.35 -16.58 5.11
C VAL A 67 6.65 -16.51 4.31
N ILE A 68 6.50 -16.34 3.00
CA ILE A 68 7.62 -16.12 2.07
C ILE A 68 7.41 -14.75 1.45
N ASN A 69 8.44 -13.88 1.51
CA ASN A 69 8.38 -12.55 0.91
C ASN A 69 8.93 -12.60 -0.52
N GLY A 70 8.10 -12.21 -1.50
CA GLY A 70 8.46 -12.18 -2.92
C GLY A 70 9.55 -11.16 -3.28
N SER A 71 9.80 -10.20 -2.41
CA SER A 71 10.87 -9.19 -2.59
C SER A 71 12.27 -9.71 -2.23
N ASP A 72 12.40 -10.92 -1.66
CA ASP A 72 13.69 -11.51 -1.26
C ASP A 72 14.37 -12.23 -2.44
N GLU A 73 14.84 -11.47 -3.43
CA GLU A 73 15.27 -11.92 -4.75
C GLU A 73 16.37 -12.99 -4.74
N GLY A 74 17.30 -12.92 -3.80
CA GLY A 74 18.53 -13.75 -3.83
C GLY A 74 18.33 -15.22 -3.45
N ARG A 75 17.22 -15.58 -2.79
CA ARG A 75 17.00 -16.95 -2.25
C ARG A 75 15.60 -17.48 -2.54
N PHE A 76 14.77 -16.74 -3.23
CA PHE A 76 13.34 -17.05 -3.36
C PHE A 76 13.08 -18.41 -4.04
N LEU A 77 13.79 -18.72 -5.12
CA LEU A 77 13.65 -20.00 -5.81
C LEU A 77 14.00 -21.19 -4.91
N ASP A 78 15.10 -21.10 -4.17
CA ASP A 78 15.53 -22.15 -3.25
C ASP A 78 14.60 -22.26 -2.03
N THR A 79 14.12 -21.11 -1.54
CA THR A 79 13.12 -21.05 -0.46
C THR A 79 11.82 -21.71 -0.87
N VAL A 80 11.29 -21.41 -2.05
CA VAL A 80 10.06 -22.02 -2.56
C VAL A 80 10.25 -23.51 -2.80
N ARG A 81 11.36 -23.93 -3.42
CA ARG A 81 11.62 -25.35 -3.70
C ARG A 81 11.82 -26.18 -2.45
N ASN A 82 12.60 -25.70 -1.51
CA ASN A 82 13.03 -26.50 -0.37
C ASN A 82 12.18 -26.25 0.88
N GLN A 83 11.94 -25.00 1.25
CA GLN A 83 11.25 -24.67 2.50
C GLN A 83 9.74 -24.83 2.37
N ALA A 84 9.12 -24.41 1.26
CA ALA A 84 7.70 -24.60 1.04
C ALA A 84 7.37 -26.11 0.95
N LYS A 85 8.20 -26.87 0.24
CA LYS A 85 8.04 -28.33 0.14
C LYS A 85 8.24 -29.03 1.48
N SER A 86 9.28 -28.67 2.23
CA SER A 86 9.52 -29.20 3.58
C SER A 86 8.35 -28.89 4.51
N PHE A 87 7.88 -27.62 4.53
CA PHE A 87 6.74 -27.20 5.34
C PHE A 87 5.46 -27.97 4.97
N ALA A 88 5.16 -28.11 3.67
CA ALA A 88 3.97 -28.84 3.22
C ALA A 88 4.03 -30.35 3.57
N SER A 89 5.23 -30.94 3.57
CA SER A 89 5.44 -32.37 3.83
C SER A 89 5.49 -32.73 5.32
N THR A 90 5.66 -31.78 6.23
CA THR A 90 5.65 -32.06 7.67
C THR A 90 4.22 -32.25 8.19
N VAL A 91 4.05 -33.10 9.20
CA VAL A 91 2.76 -33.24 9.90
C VAL A 91 2.67 -32.19 10.99
N SER A 92 1.57 -31.44 11.05
CA SER A 92 1.29 -30.56 12.18
C SER A 92 0.89 -31.38 13.40
N LEU A 93 1.55 -31.18 14.52
CA LEU A 93 1.24 -31.86 15.79
C LEU A 93 0.36 -31.01 16.70
N ALA A 94 0.31 -29.69 16.47
CA ALA A 94 -0.37 -28.72 17.35
C ALA A 94 -1.62 -28.11 16.72
N SER A 95 -1.71 -28.04 15.39
CA SER A 95 -2.80 -27.41 14.66
C SER A 95 -4.01 -28.33 14.53
N THR A 96 -5.21 -27.80 14.74
CA THR A 96 -6.48 -28.48 14.53
C THR A 96 -7.04 -28.28 13.12
N ALA A 97 -6.39 -27.41 12.32
CA ALA A 97 -6.81 -27.10 10.97
C ALA A 97 -6.64 -28.27 10.00
N LYS A 98 -7.54 -28.37 9.01
CA LYS A 98 -7.50 -29.40 7.97
C LYS A 98 -6.32 -29.28 7.01
N HIS A 99 -5.73 -28.11 6.89
CA HIS A 99 -4.64 -27.82 5.95
C HIS A 99 -3.69 -26.76 6.51
N LYS A 100 -2.47 -26.78 6.04
CA LYS A 100 -1.47 -25.73 6.27
C LYS A 100 -1.63 -24.60 5.27
N VAL A 101 -1.01 -23.45 5.55
CA VAL A 101 -1.08 -22.27 4.68
C VAL A 101 0.31 -21.74 4.35
N ILE A 102 0.57 -21.50 3.07
CA ILE A 102 1.76 -20.77 2.62
C ILE A 102 1.31 -19.40 2.13
N ILE A 103 1.82 -18.36 2.78
CA ILE A 103 1.55 -16.98 2.41
C ILE A 103 2.73 -16.47 1.57
N ILE A 104 2.47 -16.12 0.31
CA ILE A 104 3.43 -15.47 -0.58
C ILE A 104 3.13 -13.99 -0.56
N ASP A 105 3.89 -13.24 0.25
CA ASP A 105 3.72 -11.79 0.37
C ASP A 105 4.46 -11.07 -0.75
N GLU A 106 3.86 -10.02 -1.32
CA GLU A 106 4.39 -9.26 -2.45
C GLU A 106 4.72 -10.13 -3.69
N ALA A 107 3.82 -11.04 -4.04
CA ALA A 107 4.00 -11.98 -5.15
C ALA A 107 4.23 -11.30 -6.52
N ASP A 108 3.77 -10.08 -6.69
CA ASP A 108 3.98 -9.25 -7.89
C ASP A 108 5.42 -8.77 -8.09
N ASN A 109 6.30 -8.96 -7.09
CA ASN A 109 7.73 -8.73 -7.19
C ASN A 109 8.51 -9.98 -7.62
N THR A 110 7.83 -11.13 -7.79
CA THR A 110 8.47 -12.36 -8.22
C THR A 110 8.57 -12.46 -9.75
N THR A 111 9.60 -13.16 -10.24
CA THR A 111 9.77 -13.40 -11.68
C THR A 111 8.71 -14.39 -12.22
N PRO A 112 8.40 -14.36 -13.54
CA PRO A 112 7.47 -15.31 -14.14
C PRO A 112 7.85 -16.77 -13.91
N ASP A 113 9.14 -17.12 -13.91
CA ASP A 113 9.63 -18.48 -13.68
C ASP A 113 9.30 -18.95 -12.25
N VAL A 114 9.46 -18.07 -11.27
CA VAL A 114 9.06 -18.32 -9.89
C VAL A 114 7.55 -18.52 -9.79
N GLN A 115 6.76 -17.71 -10.45
CA GLN A 115 5.32 -17.83 -10.46
C GLN A 115 4.86 -19.14 -11.11
N MET A 116 5.56 -19.62 -12.15
CA MET A 116 5.30 -20.93 -12.75
C MET A 116 5.63 -22.07 -11.80
N LEU A 117 6.71 -21.96 -10.99
CA LEU A 117 7.00 -22.92 -9.93
C LEU A 117 5.91 -22.91 -8.84
N LEU A 118 5.46 -21.75 -8.40
CA LEU A 118 4.37 -21.61 -7.42
C LEU A 118 3.07 -22.22 -7.95
N ARG A 119 2.75 -22.04 -9.23
CA ARG A 119 1.63 -22.71 -9.87
C ARG A 119 1.74 -24.24 -9.75
N ALA A 120 2.92 -24.82 -10.03
CA ALA A 120 3.14 -26.26 -9.90
C ALA A 120 2.97 -26.73 -8.45
N ASN A 121 3.45 -25.94 -7.48
CA ASN A 121 3.31 -26.24 -6.05
C ASN A 121 1.84 -26.22 -5.59
N ILE A 122 1.02 -25.29 -6.12
CA ILE A 122 -0.43 -25.28 -5.84
C ILE A 122 -1.07 -26.63 -6.20
N GLU A 123 -0.71 -27.20 -7.35
CA GLU A 123 -1.24 -28.50 -7.80
C GLU A 123 -0.64 -29.67 -6.99
N GLU A 124 0.68 -29.64 -6.74
CA GLU A 124 1.37 -30.72 -6.00
C GLU A 124 0.86 -30.84 -4.57
N PHE A 125 0.60 -29.71 -3.88
CA PHE A 125 0.26 -29.70 -2.45
C PHE A 125 -1.24 -29.47 -2.17
N GLN A 126 -2.11 -29.53 -3.17
CA GLN A 126 -3.55 -29.22 -3.04
C GLN A 126 -4.30 -29.94 -1.92
N ASN A 127 -3.84 -31.14 -1.52
CA ASN A 127 -4.50 -31.96 -0.50
C ASN A 127 -4.09 -31.59 0.94
N VAL A 128 -2.93 -30.90 1.11
CA VAL A 128 -2.34 -30.66 2.44
C VAL A 128 -2.07 -29.19 2.72
N CYS A 129 -2.04 -28.35 1.69
CA CYS A 129 -1.66 -26.97 1.81
C CYS A 129 -2.56 -26.04 0.96
N ARG A 130 -2.78 -24.82 1.45
CA ARG A 130 -3.39 -23.73 0.70
C ARG A 130 -2.41 -22.58 0.54
N PHE A 131 -2.57 -21.83 -0.53
CA PHE A 131 -1.72 -20.71 -0.84
C PHE A 131 -2.51 -19.40 -0.74
N ILE A 132 -1.94 -18.41 -0.07
CA ILE A 132 -2.46 -17.04 -0.04
C ILE A 132 -1.40 -16.14 -0.66
N PHE A 133 -1.71 -15.57 -1.81
CA PHE A 133 -0.86 -14.58 -2.47
C PHE A 133 -1.31 -13.17 -2.10
N THR A 134 -0.39 -12.27 -1.80
CA THR A 134 -0.68 -10.85 -1.76
C THR A 134 0.02 -10.14 -2.92
N CYS A 135 -0.60 -9.13 -3.51
CA CYS A 135 0.00 -8.32 -4.56
C CYS A 135 -0.54 -6.90 -4.55
N ASN A 136 0.26 -5.95 -4.99
CA ASN A 136 -0.20 -4.58 -5.24
C ASN A 136 -0.77 -4.45 -6.65
N TYR A 137 -0.17 -5.16 -7.61
CA TYR A 137 -0.52 -5.12 -9.03
C TYR A 137 -0.90 -6.51 -9.53
N LYS A 138 -2.21 -6.81 -9.59
CA LYS A 138 -2.70 -8.12 -10.05
C LYS A 138 -2.31 -8.47 -11.48
N ASN A 139 -2.07 -7.48 -12.34
CA ASN A 139 -1.63 -7.67 -13.71
C ASN A 139 -0.18 -8.16 -13.84
N ARG A 140 0.60 -8.15 -12.77
CA ARG A 140 1.94 -8.75 -12.71
C ARG A 140 1.92 -10.22 -12.30
N ILE A 141 0.77 -10.73 -11.90
CA ILE A 141 0.58 -12.15 -11.58
C ILE A 141 0.13 -12.88 -12.85
N ILE A 142 0.76 -14.02 -13.13
CA ILE A 142 0.45 -14.82 -14.33
C ILE A 142 -0.98 -15.41 -14.26
N GLU A 143 -1.64 -15.50 -15.40
CA GLU A 143 -3.01 -16.02 -15.53
C GLU A 143 -3.21 -17.44 -14.92
N PRO A 144 -2.24 -18.37 -15.03
CA PRO A 144 -2.36 -19.69 -14.39
C PRO A 144 -2.52 -19.66 -12.86
N ILE A 145 -2.03 -18.63 -12.16
CA ILE A 145 -2.26 -18.45 -10.71
C ILE A 145 -3.66 -17.87 -10.49
N HIS A 146 -4.07 -16.88 -11.28
CA HIS A 146 -5.42 -16.32 -11.21
C HIS A 146 -6.51 -17.40 -11.31
N SER A 147 -6.36 -18.34 -12.24
CA SER A 147 -7.34 -19.43 -12.46
C SER A 147 -7.41 -20.44 -11.32
N ARG A 148 -6.41 -20.48 -10.44
CA ARG A 148 -6.33 -21.45 -9.30
C ARG A 148 -6.61 -20.80 -7.95
N CYS A 149 -6.83 -19.49 -7.92
CA CYS A 149 -7.06 -18.72 -6.70
C CYS A 149 -8.39 -17.99 -6.76
N SER A 150 -9.06 -17.88 -5.62
CA SER A 150 -10.14 -16.93 -5.45
C SER A 150 -9.56 -15.53 -5.31
N VAL A 151 -9.84 -14.65 -6.27
CA VAL A 151 -9.29 -13.29 -6.31
C VAL A 151 -10.14 -12.36 -5.46
N VAL A 152 -9.53 -11.72 -4.47
CA VAL A 152 -10.17 -10.73 -3.60
C VAL A 152 -9.53 -9.38 -3.85
N ASP A 153 -10.33 -8.44 -4.35
CA ASP A 153 -9.89 -7.09 -4.66
C ASP A 153 -10.14 -6.14 -3.47
N PHE A 154 -9.09 -5.53 -2.97
CA PHE A 154 -9.11 -4.58 -1.84
C PHE A 154 -9.30 -3.13 -2.29
N HIS A 155 -9.59 -2.88 -3.57
CA HIS A 155 -9.87 -1.53 -4.03
C HIS A 155 -11.23 -1.07 -3.54
N VAL A 156 -11.22 -0.08 -2.65
CA VAL A 156 -12.42 0.50 -2.06
C VAL A 156 -12.85 1.73 -2.85
N LYS A 157 -14.13 1.79 -3.24
CA LYS A 157 -14.70 2.87 -4.06
C LYS A 157 -15.94 3.51 -3.41
N GLY A 158 -16.18 4.76 -3.76
CA GLY A 158 -17.43 5.45 -3.43
C GLY A 158 -17.74 5.55 -1.93
N ARG A 159 -18.97 5.20 -1.56
CA ARG A 159 -19.47 5.32 -0.17
C ARG A 159 -18.76 4.41 0.82
N GLU A 160 -18.36 3.22 0.39
CA GLU A 160 -17.63 2.28 1.24
C GLU A 160 -16.29 2.89 1.72
N LYS A 161 -15.64 3.68 0.88
CA LYS A 161 -14.39 4.37 1.25
C LYS A 161 -14.58 5.25 2.48
N GLN A 162 -15.68 6.01 2.54
CA GLN A 162 -15.99 6.90 3.67
C GLN A 162 -16.31 6.12 4.95
N GLN A 163 -17.07 5.00 4.82
CA GLN A 163 -17.40 4.15 5.96
C GLN A 163 -16.14 3.51 6.57
N LEU A 164 -15.27 2.95 5.73
CA LEU A 164 -14.02 2.34 6.19
C LEU A 164 -13.06 3.37 6.78
N ALA A 165 -12.95 4.57 6.19
CA ALA A 165 -12.17 5.66 6.75
C ALA A 165 -12.69 6.07 8.14
N THR A 166 -14.00 6.14 8.33
CA THR A 166 -14.63 6.43 9.63
C THR A 166 -14.34 5.32 10.65
N THR A 167 -14.40 4.06 10.24
CA THR A 167 -14.06 2.91 11.10
C THR A 167 -12.59 2.93 11.49
N PHE A 168 -11.72 3.25 10.55
CA PHE A 168 -10.30 3.39 10.81
C PHE A 168 -10.00 4.57 11.75
N PHE A 169 -10.66 5.70 11.56
CA PHE A 169 -10.54 6.85 12.46
C PHE A 169 -10.91 6.49 13.91
N LYS A 170 -12.01 5.75 14.11
CA LYS A 170 -12.39 5.27 15.45
C LYS A 170 -11.33 4.36 16.06
N ARG A 171 -10.69 3.52 15.27
CA ARG A 171 -9.59 2.66 15.71
C ARG A 171 -8.36 3.47 16.11
N VAL A 172 -7.98 4.45 15.28
CA VAL A 172 -6.87 5.37 15.59
C VAL A 172 -7.12 6.13 16.88
N HIS A 173 -8.34 6.64 17.08
CA HIS A 173 -8.74 7.29 18.33
C HIS A 173 -8.54 6.38 19.54
N LYS A 174 -8.95 5.10 19.43
CA LYS A 174 -8.75 4.11 20.51
C LYS A 174 -7.27 3.86 20.78
N ILE A 175 -6.44 3.77 19.74
CA ILE A 175 -4.98 3.59 19.86
C ILE A 175 -4.37 4.78 20.61
N LEU A 176 -4.65 6.01 20.19
CA LEU A 176 -4.12 7.22 20.81
C LEU A 176 -4.53 7.36 22.28
N ALA A 177 -5.79 7.04 22.59
CA ALA A 177 -6.27 7.01 23.97
C ALA A 177 -5.55 5.95 24.82
N THR A 178 -5.29 4.76 24.26
CA THR A 178 -4.56 3.67 24.96
C THR A 178 -3.11 4.04 25.21
N GLU A 179 -2.47 4.76 24.28
CA GLU A 179 -1.09 5.25 24.43
C GLU A 179 -1.00 6.52 25.32
N GLY A 180 -2.12 7.10 25.74
CA GLY A 180 -2.15 8.30 26.58
C GLY A 180 -1.65 9.56 25.88
N ILE A 181 -1.81 9.65 24.57
CA ILE A 181 -1.36 10.77 23.75
C ILE A 181 -2.46 11.82 23.64
N ASP A 182 -2.15 13.07 23.96
CA ASP A 182 -3.04 14.21 23.71
C ASP A 182 -3.12 14.51 22.21
N PHE A 183 -4.32 14.66 21.68
CA PHE A 183 -4.52 14.91 20.26
C PHE A 183 -5.74 15.80 19.95
N GLU A 184 -5.65 16.52 18.84
CA GLU A 184 -6.76 17.27 18.28
C GLU A 184 -7.53 16.40 17.27
N MET A 185 -8.82 16.17 17.52
CA MET A 185 -9.66 15.30 16.67
C MET A 185 -9.65 15.69 15.19
N LYS A 186 -9.70 17.01 14.90
CA LYS A 186 -9.68 17.52 13.52
C LYS A 186 -8.38 17.15 12.81
N VAL A 187 -7.27 17.31 13.48
CA VAL A 187 -5.93 17.01 12.94
C VAL A 187 -5.78 15.52 12.62
N VAL A 188 -6.20 14.67 13.55
CA VAL A 188 -6.17 13.20 13.32
C VAL A 188 -7.09 12.82 12.16
N ALA A 189 -8.28 13.43 12.04
CA ALA A 189 -9.19 13.18 10.92
C ALA A 189 -8.58 13.55 9.58
N GLU A 190 -7.87 14.69 9.49
CA GLU A 190 -7.17 15.13 8.28
C GLU A 190 -6.03 14.19 7.90
N VAL A 191 -5.23 13.73 8.88
CA VAL A 191 -4.15 12.76 8.64
C VAL A 191 -4.72 11.43 8.11
N VAL A 192 -5.80 10.94 8.72
CA VAL A 192 -6.50 9.73 8.26
C VAL A 192 -7.03 9.93 6.84
N GLN A 193 -7.72 11.02 6.57
CA GLN A 193 -8.28 11.30 5.25
C GLN A 193 -7.21 11.41 4.16
N LYS A 194 -6.07 12.00 4.50
CA LYS A 194 -4.93 12.22 3.60
C LYS A 194 -4.28 10.90 3.16
N HIS A 195 -4.08 9.97 4.08
CA HIS A 195 -3.33 8.74 3.81
C HIS A 195 -4.22 7.52 3.52
N PHE A 196 -5.52 7.60 3.82
CA PHE A 196 -6.43 6.49 3.55
C PHE A 196 -6.47 6.13 2.05
N PRO A 197 -6.31 4.85 1.68
CA PRO A 197 -6.48 3.63 2.50
C PRO A 197 -5.20 3.02 3.08
N ASP A 198 -4.07 3.73 3.12
CA ASP A 198 -2.82 3.22 3.69
C ASP A 198 -2.83 3.35 5.22
N PHE A 199 -3.27 2.28 5.90
CA PHE A 199 -3.31 2.21 7.36
C PHE A 199 -1.90 2.26 7.98
N ARG A 200 -0.93 1.60 7.32
CA ARG A 200 0.46 1.53 7.80
C ARG A 200 1.08 2.91 7.84
N ARG A 201 0.98 3.66 6.76
CA ARG A 201 1.53 5.02 6.67
C ARG A 201 0.88 5.94 7.69
N THR A 202 -0.44 5.88 7.83
CA THR A 202 -1.16 6.69 8.82
C THR A 202 -0.67 6.43 10.25
N LEU A 203 -0.55 5.16 10.65
CA LEU A 203 -0.08 4.81 12.00
C LEU A 203 1.37 5.21 12.24
N ASN A 204 2.25 5.04 11.26
CA ASN A 204 3.65 5.45 11.35
C ASN A 204 3.79 6.97 11.51
N GLU A 205 3.03 7.75 10.74
CA GLU A 205 3.03 9.21 10.85
C GLU A 205 2.52 9.66 12.23
N LEU A 206 1.42 9.08 12.70
CA LEU A 206 0.89 9.40 14.03
C LEU A 206 1.88 9.01 15.13
N GLN A 207 2.51 7.83 15.06
CA GLN A 207 3.51 7.41 16.03
C GLN A 207 4.73 8.33 16.07
N LYS A 208 5.22 8.73 14.89
CA LYS A 208 6.32 9.70 14.77
C LYS A 208 6.02 11.01 15.49
N TYR A 209 4.78 11.51 15.38
CA TYR A 209 4.36 12.74 16.07
C TYR A 209 4.07 12.53 17.54
N ALA A 210 3.52 11.39 17.90
CA ALA A 210 3.28 11.02 19.29
C ALA A 210 4.56 11.07 20.13
N SER A 211 5.73 10.82 19.54
CA SER A 211 7.03 10.97 20.23
C SER A 211 7.33 12.38 20.74
N LYS A 212 6.61 13.40 20.24
CA LYS A 212 6.67 14.79 20.72
C LYS A 212 5.69 15.11 21.86
N GLY A 213 4.91 14.12 22.30
CA GLY A 213 3.97 14.20 23.41
C GLY A 213 2.58 14.72 23.07
N LYS A 214 2.38 15.32 21.89
CA LYS A 214 1.08 15.86 21.47
C LYS A 214 0.94 15.83 19.94
N ILE A 215 -0.28 15.52 19.47
CA ILE A 215 -0.62 15.60 18.05
C ILE A 215 -1.48 16.85 17.82
N ASP A 216 -0.88 17.88 17.23
CA ASP A 216 -1.50 19.17 16.91
C ASP A 216 -1.32 19.54 15.45
N VAL A 217 -1.74 20.75 15.07
CA VAL A 217 -1.67 21.27 13.68
C VAL A 217 -0.25 21.19 13.08
N GLY A 218 0.80 21.14 13.90
CA GLY A 218 2.19 21.00 13.45
C GLY A 218 2.44 19.74 12.63
N ILE A 219 1.63 18.67 12.82
CA ILE A 219 1.72 17.44 12.01
C ILE A 219 1.37 17.70 10.53
N LEU A 220 0.41 18.58 10.26
CA LEU A 220 -0.05 18.87 8.91
C LEU A 220 1.01 19.63 8.10
N GLY A 221 1.77 20.50 8.75
CA GLY A 221 2.89 21.20 8.15
C GLY A 221 4.12 20.33 7.90
N ALA A 222 4.36 19.36 8.76
CA ALA A 222 5.53 18.48 8.66
C ALA A 222 5.30 17.21 7.81
N THR A 223 4.05 16.87 7.52
CA THR A 223 3.71 15.81 6.54
C THR A 223 3.89 16.30 5.10
N GLY A 224 5.00 16.99 4.80
CA GLY A 224 5.50 17.27 3.45
C GLY A 224 4.43 17.35 2.35
N ASP A 225 3.32 18.10 2.58
CA ASP A 225 2.48 18.47 1.47
C ASP A 225 3.25 19.52 0.67
N VAL A 226 3.78 19.04 -0.44
CA VAL A 226 4.29 19.90 -1.47
C VAL A 226 3.15 20.87 -1.79
N ALA A 227 3.25 22.10 -1.34
CA ALA A 227 2.27 23.13 -1.62
C ALA A 227 2.33 23.45 -3.12
N ILE A 228 1.54 22.72 -3.91
CA ILE A 228 1.49 22.88 -5.38
C ILE A 228 0.88 24.23 -5.73
N ASP A 229 0.01 24.78 -4.91
CA ASP A 229 -0.65 26.06 -5.17
C ASP A 229 0.36 27.21 -5.34
N ASP A 230 1.40 27.26 -4.52
CA ASP A 230 2.45 28.27 -4.67
C ASP A 230 3.31 28.01 -5.91
N LEU A 231 3.62 26.74 -6.20
CA LEU A 231 4.31 26.36 -7.44
C LEU A 231 3.51 26.79 -8.68
N VAL A 232 2.20 26.53 -8.69
CA VAL A 232 1.31 26.92 -9.80
C VAL A 232 1.31 28.44 -10.01
N LYS A 233 1.29 29.23 -8.93
CA LYS A 233 1.41 30.70 -9.03
C LYS A 233 2.71 31.11 -9.71
N TYR A 234 3.84 30.48 -9.35
CA TYR A 234 5.15 30.77 -9.96
C TYR A 234 5.20 30.32 -11.42
N LEU A 235 4.60 29.18 -11.76
CA LEU A 235 4.52 28.70 -13.14
C LEU A 235 3.65 29.62 -14.01
N LYS A 236 2.49 30.04 -13.50
CA LYS A 236 1.60 31.01 -14.14
C LYS A 236 2.29 32.36 -14.35
N GLY A 237 3.01 32.83 -13.32
CA GLY A 237 3.80 34.09 -13.38
C GLY A 237 5.06 33.99 -14.24
N ARG A 238 5.43 32.79 -14.74
CA ARG A 238 6.70 32.52 -15.43
C ARG A 238 7.94 32.97 -14.63
N GLU A 239 7.88 32.81 -13.31
CA GLU A 239 8.90 33.20 -12.37
C GLU A 239 9.95 32.12 -12.16
N PHE A 240 10.82 31.87 -13.13
CA PHE A 240 11.82 30.78 -13.09
C PHE A 240 12.65 30.77 -11.79
N THR A 241 13.05 31.92 -11.29
CA THR A 241 13.85 32.01 -10.06
C THR A 241 13.10 31.49 -8.84
N GLN A 242 11.78 31.70 -8.75
CA GLN A 242 10.96 31.20 -7.66
C GLN A 242 10.70 29.69 -7.84
N VAL A 243 10.48 29.23 -9.08
CA VAL A 243 10.38 27.80 -9.39
C VAL A 243 11.65 27.06 -8.96
N LYS A 244 12.85 27.61 -9.27
CA LYS A 244 14.11 27.02 -8.82
C LYS A 244 14.22 26.95 -7.30
N LYS A 245 13.90 28.04 -6.59
CA LYS A 245 13.91 28.06 -5.11
C LYS A 245 12.94 27.04 -4.53
N TRP A 246 11.76 26.92 -5.14
CA TRP A 246 10.76 25.96 -4.72
C TRP A 246 11.25 24.50 -4.91
N VAL A 247 11.91 24.18 -6.05
CA VAL A 247 12.51 22.86 -6.30
C VAL A 247 13.52 22.52 -5.22
N VAL A 248 14.47 23.43 -4.94
CA VAL A 248 15.50 23.22 -3.91
C VAL A 248 14.88 22.99 -2.52
N ALA A 249 13.82 23.72 -2.18
CA ALA A 249 13.12 23.56 -0.90
C ALA A 249 12.31 22.24 -0.80
N ASN A 250 12.07 21.56 -1.91
CA ASN A 250 11.27 20.33 -1.97
C ASN A 250 12.04 19.11 -2.48
N LEU A 251 13.37 19.16 -2.51
CA LEU A 251 14.24 18.06 -2.96
C LEU A 251 14.11 16.79 -2.12
N ASP A 252 13.67 16.91 -0.87
CA ASP A 252 13.43 15.75 0.02
C ASP A 252 12.21 14.91 -0.41
N ASN A 253 11.40 15.42 -1.34
CA ASN A 253 10.26 14.69 -1.88
C ASN A 253 10.67 13.96 -3.16
N GLU A 254 10.15 12.74 -3.33
CA GLU A 254 10.36 12.00 -4.58
C GLU A 254 9.81 12.79 -5.79
N PRO A 255 10.62 13.03 -6.84
CA PRO A 255 10.17 13.76 -8.03
C PRO A 255 8.92 13.17 -8.68
N GLN A 256 8.79 11.84 -8.67
CA GLN A 256 7.62 11.13 -9.19
C GLN A 256 6.34 11.48 -8.42
N LEU A 257 6.43 11.68 -7.10
CA LEU A 257 5.31 12.10 -6.27
C LEU A 257 4.88 13.54 -6.60
N ILE A 258 5.85 14.43 -6.85
CA ILE A 258 5.57 15.82 -7.27
C ILE A 258 4.87 15.81 -8.63
N MET A 259 5.39 15.08 -9.60
CA MET A 259 4.78 14.93 -10.94
C MET A 259 3.37 14.35 -10.86
N ARG A 260 3.15 13.35 -9.98
CA ARG A 260 1.82 12.76 -9.76
C ARG A 260 0.83 13.77 -9.17
N LYS A 261 1.23 14.55 -8.18
CA LYS A 261 0.38 15.60 -7.60
C LYS A 261 0.01 16.68 -8.62
N ILE A 262 0.97 17.08 -9.47
CA ILE A 262 0.70 18.02 -10.56
C ILE A 262 -0.32 17.41 -11.52
N TYR A 263 -0.16 16.14 -11.91
CA TYR A 263 -1.12 15.42 -12.75
C TYR A 263 -2.53 15.43 -12.15
N ASP A 264 -2.67 15.12 -10.86
CA ASP A 264 -3.96 15.06 -10.18
C ASP A 264 -4.65 16.44 -10.09
N SER A 265 -3.88 17.54 -10.21
CA SER A 265 -4.36 18.92 -10.14
C SER A 265 -4.51 19.61 -11.52
N LEU A 266 -4.20 18.93 -12.65
CA LEU A 266 -4.19 19.53 -13.98
C LEU A 266 -5.52 20.22 -14.34
N TYR A 267 -6.65 19.56 -14.07
CA TYR A 267 -7.98 20.11 -14.39
C TYR A 267 -8.36 21.36 -13.57
N THR A 268 -7.71 21.56 -12.44
CA THR A 268 -7.94 22.72 -11.57
C THR A 268 -7.10 23.92 -11.99
N HIS A 269 -5.93 23.69 -12.61
CA HIS A 269 -4.93 24.74 -12.81
C HIS A 269 -4.59 25.02 -14.29
N LEU A 270 -4.93 24.12 -15.21
CA LEU A 270 -4.63 24.29 -16.64
C LEU A 270 -5.86 24.50 -17.49
N THR A 271 -5.69 25.22 -18.60
CA THR A 271 -6.73 25.31 -19.62
C THR A 271 -6.94 23.94 -20.28
N PRO A 272 -8.18 23.51 -20.59
CA PRO A 272 -8.47 22.19 -21.17
C PRO A 272 -7.67 21.88 -22.44
N LYS A 273 -7.29 22.91 -23.21
CA LYS A 273 -6.53 22.76 -24.45
C LYS A 273 -5.09 22.26 -24.23
N THR A 274 -4.47 22.62 -23.10
CA THR A 274 -3.06 22.30 -22.82
C THR A 274 -2.89 21.08 -21.91
N ILE A 275 -3.98 20.50 -21.38
CA ILE A 275 -3.93 19.27 -20.57
C ILE A 275 -3.28 18.08 -21.30
N PRO A 276 -3.59 17.78 -22.59
CA PRO A 276 -2.93 16.68 -23.29
C PRO A 276 -1.41 16.88 -23.40
N GLU A 277 -0.95 18.11 -23.65
CA GLU A 277 0.47 18.45 -23.69
C GLU A 277 1.13 18.24 -22.33
N ALA A 278 0.48 18.69 -21.25
CA ALA A 278 0.97 18.45 -19.88
C ALA A 278 1.14 16.96 -19.56
N VAL A 279 0.20 16.12 -20.00
CA VAL A 279 0.27 14.66 -19.79
C VAL A 279 1.47 14.05 -20.51
N LEU A 280 1.75 14.49 -21.75
CA LEU A 280 2.92 14.02 -22.51
C LEU A 280 4.23 14.42 -21.83
N ILE A 281 4.33 15.67 -21.38
CA ILE A 281 5.50 16.17 -20.64
C ILE A 281 5.70 15.35 -19.36
N ILE A 282 4.66 15.12 -18.57
CA ILE A 282 4.74 14.33 -17.34
C ILE A 282 5.25 12.92 -17.64
N ALA A 283 4.68 12.24 -18.65
CA ALA A 283 5.07 10.89 -19.02
C ALA A 283 6.55 10.81 -19.44
N GLU A 284 7.03 11.78 -20.21
CA GLU A 284 8.42 11.87 -20.65
C GLU A 284 9.38 12.04 -19.46
N TYR A 285 9.09 12.96 -18.54
CA TYR A 285 9.95 13.21 -17.40
C TYR A 285 9.87 12.14 -16.32
N GLN A 286 8.75 11.44 -16.18
CA GLN A 286 8.68 10.23 -15.36
C GLN A 286 9.59 9.12 -15.90
N TYR A 287 9.62 8.92 -17.22
CA TYR A 287 10.55 7.99 -17.84
C TYR A 287 12.01 8.40 -17.62
N LYS A 288 12.34 9.67 -17.87
CA LYS A 288 13.69 10.22 -17.65
C LYS A 288 14.16 10.10 -16.19
N SER A 289 13.26 10.24 -15.21
CA SER A 289 13.59 10.13 -13.77
C SER A 289 14.24 8.81 -13.37
N ASN A 290 14.02 7.74 -14.14
CA ASN A 290 14.64 6.44 -13.87
C ASN A 290 16.11 6.34 -14.33
N PHE A 291 16.58 7.28 -15.15
CA PHE A 291 17.91 7.21 -15.79
C PHE A 291 18.81 8.40 -15.49
N VAL A 292 18.27 9.48 -14.94
CA VAL A 292 19.05 10.70 -14.66
C VAL A 292 19.78 10.57 -13.34
N MET A 293 21.02 11.07 -13.28
CA MET A 293 21.81 11.10 -12.06
C MET A 293 21.39 12.25 -11.13
N ASP A 294 20.93 13.37 -11.70
CA ASP A 294 20.54 14.58 -10.97
C ASP A 294 19.04 14.83 -11.10
N GLN A 295 18.32 14.52 -10.03
CA GLN A 295 16.88 14.68 -9.97
C GLN A 295 16.44 16.16 -9.85
N GLU A 296 17.29 17.04 -9.29
CA GLU A 296 17.01 18.48 -9.22
C GLU A 296 16.92 19.07 -10.62
N ILE A 297 17.91 18.78 -11.46
CA ILE A 297 17.94 19.26 -12.84
C ILE A 297 16.75 18.71 -13.63
N ASN A 298 16.44 17.44 -13.47
CA ASN A 298 15.32 16.80 -14.15
C ASN A 298 13.97 17.41 -13.76
N LEU A 299 13.75 17.63 -12.46
CA LEU A 299 12.53 18.26 -11.95
C LEU A 299 12.41 19.72 -12.41
N LEU A 300 13.52 20.47 -12.37
CA LEU A 300 13.54 21.86 -12.83
C LEU A 300 13.27 21.95 -14.34
N ALA A 301 13.84 21.04 -15.14
CA ALA A 301 13.59 20.98 -16.58
C ALA A 301 12.12 20.65 -16.87
N PHE A 302 11.54 19.69 -16.16
CA PHE A 302 10.12 19.35 -16.23
C PHE A 302 9.22 20.57 -15.98
N LEU A 303 9.44 21.28 -14.86
CA LEU A 303 8.65 22.46 -14.51
C LEU A 303 8.84 23.62 -15.49
N THR A 304 10.06 23.77 -16.02
CA THR A 304 10.34 24.78 -17.04
C THR A 304 9.59 24.48 -18.34
N GLU A 305 9.55 23.23 -18.77
CA GLU A 305 8.82 22.83 -19.97
C GLU A 305 7.31 23.00 -19.79
N MET A 306 6.76 22.64 -18.62
CA MET A 306 5.38 22.92 -18.24
C MET A 306 5.06 24.43 -18.29
N MET A 307 5.96 25.28 -17.78
CA MET A 307 5.81 26.73 -17.78
C MET A 307 5.80 27.34 -19.19
N ILE A 308 6.54 26.75 -20.12
CA ILE A 308 6.65 27.24 -21.51
C ILE A 308 5.47 26.78 -22.36
N ARG A 309 5.07 25.50 -22.25
CA ARG A 309 4.13 24.87 -23.16
C ARG A 309 2.69 24.84 -22.65
N CYS A 310 2.46 24.99 -21.35
CA CYS A 310 1.13 24.91 -20.77
C CYS A 310 0.57 26.29 -20.40
N GLU A 311 -0.71 26.47 -20.57
CA GLU A 311 -1.44 27.68 -20.19
C GLU A 311 -2.14 27.43 -18.84
N PHE A 312 -1.72 28.16 -17.81
CA PHE A 312 -2.28 28.10 -16.46
C PHE A 312 -3.48 29.05 -16.32
N GLN A 313 -4.56 28.55 -15.68
CA GLN A 313 -5.77 29.33 -15.38
C GLN A 313 -5.61 30.26 -14.20
#